data_9aca5195c35d3f05529f1b9f8d6d6129
#
_entry.id   9aca5195c35d3f05529f1b9f8d6d6129
#
_cell.length_a   1.000
_cell.length_b   1.000
_cell.length_c   1.000
_cell.angle_alpha   90.00
_cell.angle_beta   90.00
_cell.angle_gamma   90.00
#
_symmetry.space_group_name_H-M   'P 1'
#
loop_
_entity.id
_entity.type
_entity.pdbx_description
1 polymer ?
#
loop_
_entity_poly.entity_id
_entity_poly.type
_entity_poly.pdbx_seq_one_letter_code
_entity_poly.pdbx_strand_id
1 'polypeptide(L)'
;PYTHYKDAAHRYENLLKRQFNPECPNQFWATDITYIPTAHGMCYLCAVIDQCGKMVLGWRIGTDMTASLVTDTVRDALQKEMVANGLILHSDQGSQYSSQAYYDLSQEYHFTPSMSKRGCPYDNASMENFFGTLKSECLHRMKFGSRKELEETVAQYVHFYNYERIQLKSGLTPYEIWSKTA
;
A
#
# COMPACT_ATOMS: atom_id res chain seq x y z
N PRO A 1 8.27 28.17 -17.98
CA PRO A 1 6.90 28.48 -17.60
C PRO A 1 6.48 27.49 -16.51
N TYR A 2 6.29 28.00 -15.29
CA TYR A 2 5.76 27.23 -14.18
C TYR A 2 4.28 26.95 -14.47
N THR A 3 3.94 25.70 -14.72
CA THR A 3 2.54 25.26 -14.77
C THR A 3 1.94 25.41 -13.38
N HIS A 4 0.99 26.32 -13.23
CA HIS A 4 0.18 26.44 -12.03
C HIS A 4 -0.63 25.15 -11.84
N TYR A 5 -0.27 24.33 -10.86
CA TYR A 5 -1.14 23.28 -10.35
C TYR A 5 -2.34 23.95 -9.67
N LYS A 6 -3.41 24.12 -10.43
CA LYS A 6 -4.73 24.61 -9.97
C LYS A 6 -5.68 23.46 -9.64
N ASP A 7 -5.19 22.37 -9.08
CA ASP A 7 -6.06 21.40 -8.44
C ASP A 7 -5.85 21.53 -6.95
N ALA A 8 -6.93 21.88 -6.25
CA ALA A 8 -6.91 21.97 -4.80
C ALA A 8 -6.57 20.59 -4.25
N ALA A 9 -5.31 20.37 -3.90
CA ALA A 9 -4.85 19.11 -3.36
C ALA A 9 -5.61 18.84 -2.05
N HIS A 10 -6.36 17.74 -2.02
CA HIS A 10 -7.01 17.28 -0.79
C HIS A 10 -5.95 16.95 0.24
N ARG A 11 -6.13 17.44 1.47
CA ARG A 11 -5.24 17.14 2.59
C ARG A 11 -6.07 16.53 3.70
N TYR A 12 -5.54 15.46 4.28
CA TYR A 12 -6.22 14.72 5.32
C TYR A 12 -5.39 14.74 6.61
N GLU A 13 -6.09 14.66 7.75
CA GLU A 13 -5.43 14.57 9.05
C GLU A 13 -4.79 13.18 9.25
N ASN A 14 -3.79 13.11 10.14
CA ASN A 14 -3.23 11.85 10.58
C ASN A 14 -4.14 11.20 11.62
N LEU A 15 -5.01 10.31 11.16
CA LEU A 15 -5.95 9.57 12.00
C LEU A 15 -5.33 8.27 12.54
N LEU A 16 -4.31 7.72 11.88
CA LEU A 16 -3.64 6.49 12.31
C LEU A 16 -2.91 6.67 13.65
N LYS A 17 -2.33 7.87 13.89
CA LYS A 17 -1.65 8.23 15.16
C LYS A 17 -0.70 7.15 15.69
N ARG A 18 -0.03 6.42 14.75
CA ARG A 18 0.87 5.30 15.04
C ARG A 18 0.20 4.07 15.69
N GLN A 19 -1.10 3.89 15.51
CA GLN A 19 -1.82 2.68 15.88
C GLN A 19 -1.62 1.62 14.79
N PHE A 20 -0.45 0.97 14.81
CA PHE A 20 -0.05 0.02 13.76
C PHE A 20 -0.56 -1.41 13.98
N ASN A 21 -1.26 -1.70 15.06
CA ASN A 21 -1.73 -3.05 15.38
C ASN A 21 -3.18 -2.99 15.86
N PRO A 22 -4.15 -2.78 14.94
CA PRO A 22 -5.55 -2.86 15.29
C PRO A 22 -5.92 -4.30 15.72
N GLU A 23 -6.95 -4.42 16.52
CA GLU A 23 -7.39 -5.72 17.04
C GLU A 23 -8.12 -6.56 15.99
N CYS A 24 -8.74 -5.90 15.00
CA CYS A 24 -9.51 -6.57 13.95
C CYS A 24 -9.04 -6.15 12.56
N PRO A 25 -9.19 -7.03 11.56
CA PRO A 25 -9.00 -6.69 10.15
C PRO A 25 -9.90 -5.54 9.69
N ASN A 26 -9.49 -4.89 8.61
CA ASN A 26 -10.26 -3.87 7.90
C ASN A 26 -10.61 -2.61 8.72
N GLN A 27 -9.93 -2.38 9.85
CA GLN A 27 -10.03 -1.13 10.60
C GLN A 27 -9.07 -0.06 10.06
N PHE A 28 -7.82 -0.43 9.84
CA PHE A 28 -6.78 0.45 9.37
C PHE A 28 -5.96 -0.22 8.27
N TRP A 29 -5.98 0.37 7.10
CA TRP A 29 -5.08 0.00 6.00
C TRP A 29 -4.02 1.07 5.80
N ALA A 30 -2.88 0.68 5.22
CA ALA A 30 -1.87 1.60 4.72
C ALA A 30 -1.57 1.32 3.25
N THR A 31 -1.25 2.38 2.53
CA THR A 31 -0.85 2.30 1.12
C THR A 31 0.32 3.22 0.84
N ASP A 32 1.16 2.80 -0.09
CA ASP A 32 2.31 3.58 -0.53
C ASP A 32 2.82 3.07 -1.88
N ILE A 33 3.71 3.83 -2.51
CA ILE A 33 4.34 3.50 -3.78
C ILE A 33 5.84 3.37 -3.58
N THR A 34 6.43 2.31 -4.11
CA THR A 34 7.88 2.18 -4.23
C THR A 34 8.29 2.04 -5.69
N TYR A 35 9.54 2.38 -6.00
CA TYR A 35 10.10 2.24 -7.34
C TYR A 35 11.03 1.03 -7.43
N ILE A 36 11.04 0.40 -8.61
CA ILE A 36 11.82 -0.80 -8.91
C ILE A 36 12.46 -0.62 -10.29
N PRO A 37 13.80 -0.58 -10.39
CA PRO A 37 14.48 -0.48 -11.67
C PRO A 37 14.38 -1.78 -12.46
N THR A 38 14.15 -1.67 -13.77
CA THR A 38 14.16 -2.77 -14.73
C THR A 38 15.12 -2.46 -15.89
N ALA A 39 15.38 -3.44 -16.74
CA ALA A 39 16.22 -3.23 -17.94
C ALA A 39 15.62 -2.18 -18.92
N HIS A 40 14.32 -1.94 -18.87
CA HIS A 40 13.60 -1.03 -19.77
C HIS A 40 13.11 0.27 -19.09
N GLY A 41 13.61 0.57 -17.89
CA GLY A 41 13.24 1.78 -17.16
C GLY A 41 12.73 1.50 -15.76
N MET A 42 12.14 2.52 -15.16
CA MET A 42 11.61 2.44 -13.81
C MET A 42 10.18 1.90 -13.81
N CYS A 43 9.90 0.95 -12.94
CA CYS A 43 8.54 0.51 -12.59
C CYS A 43 8.17 1.00 -11.20
N TYR A 44 6.89 1.18 -10.96
CA TYR A 44 6.32 1.65 -9.70
C TYR A 44 5.36 0.60 -9.15
N LEU A 45 5.62 0.14 -7.94
CA LEU A 45 4.76 -0.80 -7.23
C LEU A 45 3.95 -0.03 -6.19
N CYS A 46 2.64 0.01 -6.37
CA CYS A 46 1.69 0.43 -5.34
C CYS A 46 1.20 -0.81 -4.59
N ALA A 47 1.12 -0.72 -3.27
CA ALA A 47 0.59 -1.79 -2.44
C ALA A 47 -0.34 -1.25 -1.35
N VAL A 48 -1.27 -2.09 -0.91
CA VAL A 48 -2.18 -1.87 0.21
C VAL A 48 -1.98 -2.99 1.21
N ILE A 49 -1.74 -2.65 2.47
CA ILE A 49 -1.63 -3.61 3.56
C ILE A 49 -2.66 -3.33 4.65
N ASP A 50 -3.23 -4.38 5.23
CA ASP A 50 -3.98 -4.27 6.49
C ASP A 50 -3.00 -4.13 7.66
N GLN A 51 -3.24 -3.19 8.55
CA GLN A 51 -2.42 -3.02 9.75
C GLN A 51 -2.60 -4.19 10.73
N CYS A 52 -3.73 -4.89 10.68
CA CYS A 52 -3.92 -6.18 11.35
C CYS A 52 -3.11 -7.25 10.62
N GLY A 53 -2.16 -7.87 11.30
CA GLY A 53 -1.30 -8.91 10.74
C GLY A 53 -0.31 -8.44 9.66
N LYS A 54 -0.39 -7.22 9.17
CA LYS A 54 0.42 -6.70 8.04
C LYS A 54 0.19 -7.46 6.72
N MET A 55 -1.01 -7.98 6.52
CA MET A 55 -1.37 -8.74 5.32
C MET A 55 -1.44 -7.82 4.08
N VAL A 56 -0.78 -8.19 3.00
CA VAL A 56 -0.90 -7.49 1.71
C VAL A 56 -2.23 -7.86 1.07
N LEU A 57 -3.11 -6.87 0.90
CA LEU A 57 -4.46 -7.06 0.37
C LEU A 57 -4.54 -6.83 -1.13
N GLY A 58 -3.76 -5.88 -1.64
CA GLY A 58 -3.71 -5.53 -3.05
C GLY A 58 -2.38 -4.93 -3.45
N TRP A 59 -2.04 -5.08 -4.72
CA TRP A 59 -0.85 -4.46 -5.30
C TRP A 59 -0.98 -4.37 -6.81
N ARG A 60 -0.34 -3.37 -7.41
CA ARG A 60 -0.21 -3.20 -8.87
C ARG A 60 1.14 -2.60 -9.23
N ILE A 61 1.61 -2.93 -10.43
CA ILE A 61 2.82 -2.36 -11.01
C ILE A 61 2.44 -1.50 -12.23
N GLY A 62 2.95 -0.26 -12.25
CA GLY A 62 2.83 0.68 -13.36
C GLY A 62 4.18 1.11 -13.91
N THR A 63 4.18 1.68 -15.10
CA THR A 63 5.34 2.37 -15.70
C THR A 63 5.44 3.82 -15.25
N ASP A 64 4.33 4.36 -14.71
CA ASP A 64 4.22 5.73 -14.25
C ASP A 64 3.57 5.80 -12.87
N MET A 65 4.01 6.76 -12.08
CA MET A 65 3.49 6.99 -10.73
C MET A 65 2.26 7.91 -10.80
N THR A 66 1.15 7.36 -11.27
CA THR A 66 -0.10 8.09 -11.51
C THR A 66 -1.12 7.92 -10.38
N ALA A 67 -2.11 8.82 -10.32
CA ALA A 67 -3.26 8.65 -9.43
C ALA A 67 -4.05 7.38 -9.75
N SER A 68 -4.15 6.98 -11.04
CA SER A 68 -4.83 5.74 -11.43
C SER A 68 -4.14 4.49 -10.90
N LEU A 69 -2.80 4.45 -10.83
CA LEU A 69 -2.09 3.33 -10.21
C LEU A 69 -2.55 3.12 -8.77
N VAL A 70 -2.69 4.20 -8.00
CA VAL A 70 -3.17 4.15 -6.60
C VAL A 70 -4.64 3.76 -6.54
N THR A 71 -5.51 4.48 -7.26
CA THR A 71 -6.97 4.24 -7.17
C THR A 71 -7.36 2.84 -7.60
N ASP A 72 -6.70 2.30 -8.64
CA ASP A 72 -6.96 0.94 -9.10
C ASP A 72 -6.46 -0.12 -8.10
N THR A 73 -5.28 0.11 -7.50
CA THR A 73 -4.76 -0.79 -6.46
C THR A 73 -5.67 -0.83 -5.24
N VAL A 74 -6.11 0.34 -4.78
CA VAL A 74 -7.02 0.47 -3.63
C VAL A 74 -8.39 -0.13 -3.94
N ARG A 75 -8.94 0.12 -5.14
CA ARG A 75 -10.22 -0.45 -5.59
C ARG A 75 -10.19 -1.98 -5.59
N ASP A 76 -9.13 -2.59 -6.13
CA ASP A 76 -8.98 -4.05 -6.13
C ASP A 76 -9.00 -4.62 -4.70
N ALA A 77 -8.28 -3.99 -3.77
CA ALA A 77 -8.27 -4.41 -2.37
C ALA A 77 -9.65 -4.27 -1.72
N LEU A 78 -10.34 -3.12 -1.93
CA LEU A 78 -11.68 -2.87 -1.38
C LEU A 78 -12.72 -3.87 -1.89
N GLN A 79 -12.69 -4.17 -3.19
CA GLN A 79 -13.61 -5.14 -3.80
C GLN A 79 -13.37 -6.56 -3.32
N LYS A 80 -12.10 -6.95 -3.18
CA LYS A 80 -11.72 -8.28 -2.72
C LYS A 80 -12.14 -8.53 -1.27
N GLU A 81 -11.90 -7.56 -0.39
CA GLU A 81 -12.15 -7.69 1.04
C GLU A 81 -13.60 -7.36 1.45
N MET A 82 -14.41 -6.82 0.53
CA MET A 82 -15.82 -6.42 0.79
C MET A 82 -15.96 -5.60 2.08
N VAL A 83 -15.10 -4.60 2.23
CA VAL A 83 -14.94 -3.83 3.47
C VAL A 83 -16.22 -3.08 3.84
N ALA A 84 -16.66 -3.24 5.07
CA ALA A 84 -17.75 -2.47 5.65
C ALA A 84 -17.33 -1.01 5.95
N ASN A 85 -18.29 -0.14 6.25
CA ASN A 85 -18.02 1.24 6.63
C ASN A 85 -17.07 1.35 7.83
N GLY A 86 -16.24 2.40 7.84
CA GLY A 86 -15.38 2.72 8.96
C GLY A 86 -13.88 2.44 8.74
N LEU A 87 -13.51 1.89 7.57
CA LEU A 87 -12.09 1.75 7.20
C LEU A 87 -11.39 3.10 7.19
N ILE A 88 -10.22 3.17 7.82
CA ILE A 88 -9.27 4.27 7.66
C ILE A 88 -8.12 3.80 6.77
N LEU A 89 -7.90 4.51 5.64
CA LEU A 89 -6.80 4.22 4.71
C LEU A 89 -5.73 5.30 4.82
N HIS A 90 -4.57 4.91 5.33
CA HIS A 90 -3.44 5.81 5.58
C HIS A 90 -2.43 5.80 4.43
N SER A 91 -1.91 6.98 4.08
CA SER A 91 -0.88 7.16 3.06
C SER A 91 0.13 8.24 3.47
N ASP A 92 1.16 8.42 2.66
CA ASP A 92 1.97 9.62 2.68
C ASP A 92 1.22 10.83 2.06
N GLN A 93 1.92 11.97 1.92
CA GLN A 93 1.38 13.18 1.28
C GLN A 93 1.67 13.24 -0.24
N GLY A 94 1.84 12.11 -0.90
CA GLY A 94 2.04 12.04 -2.34
C GLY A 94 0.88 12.69 -3.13
N SER A 95 1.20 13.28 -4.27
CA SER A 95 0.19 13.95 -5.13
C SER A 95 -0.92 13.00 -5.59
N GLN A 96 -0.63 11.71 -5.69
CA GLN A 96 -1.58 10.67 -6.04
C GLN A 96 -2.70 10.55 -5.01
N TYR A 97 -2.34 10.61 -3.72
CA TYR A 97 -3.27 10.51 -2.58
C TYR A 97 -4.03 11.80 -2.29
N SER A 98 -3.54 12.95 -2.79
CA SER A 98 -4.22 14.24 -2.71
C SER A 98 -5.04 14.58 -3.97
N SER A 99 -5.13 13.66 -4.93
CA SER A 99 -5.85 13.83 -6.18
C SER A 99 -7.37 13.78 -6.00
N GLN A 100 -8.10 14.43 -6.92
CA GLN A 100 -9.56 14.33 -6.97
C GLN A 100 -10.03 12.88 -7.15
N ALA A 101 -9.34 12.09 -7.99
CA ALA A 101 -9.68 10.68 -8.22
C ALA A 101 -9.61 9.84 -6.93
N TYR A 102 -8.64 10.12 -6.06
CA TYR A 102 -8.54 9.43 -4.77
C TYR A 102 -9.64 9.87 -3.79
N TYR A 103 -9.99 11.15 -3.79
CA TYR A 103 -11.13 11.66 -3.02
C TYR A 103 -12.42 11.01 -3.49
N ASP A 104 -12.70 11.00 -4.80
CA ASP A 104 -13.90 10.38 -5.36
C ASP A 104 -14.00 8.89 -4.99
N LEU A 105 -12.90 8.15 -5.05
CA LEU A 105 -12.82 6.76 -4.61
C LEU A 105 -13.17 6.61 -3.12
N SER A 106 -12.72 7.54 -2.28
CA SER A 106 -13.03 7.50 -0.84
C SER A 106 -14.53 7.70 -0.57
N GLN A 107 -15.19 8.53 -1.38
CA GLN A 107 -16.65 8.72 -1.29
C GLN A 107 -17.41 7.52 -1.82
N GLU A 108 -16.97 6.92 -2.93
CA GLU A 108 -17.57 5.74 -3.56
C GLU A 108 -17.59 4.54 -2.60
N TYR A 109 -16.47 4.29 -1.92
CA TYR A 109 -16.28 3.12 -1.03
C TYR A 109 -16.41 3.45 0.46
N HIS A 110 -16.74 4.69 0.82
CA HIS A 110 -16.96 5.13 2.19
C HIS A 110 -15.81 4.87 3.17
N PHE A 111 -14.57 4.91 2.69
CA PHE A 111 -13.41 4.89 3.58
C PHE A 111 -12.96 6.30 3.96
N THR A 112 -12.32 6.45 5.11
CA THR A 112 -11.78 7.72 5.59
C THR A 112 -10.30 7.82 5.25
N PRO A 113 -9.88 8.74 4.35
CA PRO A 113 -8.47 8.98 4.09
C PRO A 113 -7.75 9.55 5.31
N SER A 114 -6.49 9.11 5.50
CA SER A 114 -5.59 9.61 6.53
C SER A 114 -4.20 9.81 5.92
N MET A 115 -3.47 10.84 6.34
CA MET A 115 -2.15 11.15 5.80
C MET A 115 -1.11 11.32 6.90
N SER A 116 0.11 10.85 6.63
CA SER A 116 1.28 11.12 7.45
C SER A 116 1.51 12.63 7.59
N LYS A 117 2.04 13.08 8.71
CA LYS A 117 2.51 14.47 8.83
C LYS A 117 3.75 14.68 7.96
N ARG A 118 3.88 15.87 7.40
CA ARG A 118 5.06 16.24 6.60
C ARG A 118 6.33 16.07 7.41
N GLY A 119 7.29 15.34 6.88
CA GLY A 119 8.58 15.09 7.55
C GLY A 119 8.52 14.06 8.68
N CYS A 120 7.43 13.29 8.79
CA CYS A 120 7.29 12.21 9.78
C CYS A 120 7.22 10.83 9.07
N PRO A 121 8.35 10.26 8.62
CA PRO A 121 8.37 8.96 7.94
C PRO A 121 7.82 7.84 8.83
N TYR A 122 8.01 7.92 10.13
CA TYR A 122 7.48 6.92 11.08
C TYR A 122 5.96 6.73 11.04
N ASP A 123 5.22 7.68 10.46
CA ASP A 123 3.76 7.57 10.37
C ASP A 123 3.32 6.53 9.34
N ASN A 124 4.20 6.15 8.38
CA ASN A 124 3.95 5.07 7.40
C ASN A 124 4.97 3.91 7.52
N ALA A 125 5.52 3.70 8.71
CA ALA A 125 6.59 2.74 8.98
C ALA A 125 6.26 1.29 8.55
N SER A 126 4.99 0.89 8.56
CA SER A 126 4.59 -0.46 8.14
C SER A 126 4.77 -0.68 6.64
N MET A 127 4.48 0.33 5.81
CA MET A 127 4.74 0.26 4.36
C MET A 127 6.23 0.29 4.05
N GLU A 128 6.98 1.16 4.74
CA GLU A 128 8.45 1.21 4.60
C GLU A 128 9.08 -0.14 4.95
N ASN A 129 8.62 -0.78 6.04
CA ASN A 129 9.08 -2.09 6.46
C ASN A 129 8.74 -3.18 5.43
N PHE A 130 7.51 -3.20 4.93
CA PHE A 130 7.11 -4.16 3.88
C PHE A 130 7.97 -4.01 2.63
N PHE A 131 8.11 -2.79 2.10
CA PHE A 131 8.92 -2.55 0.91
C PHE A 131 10.42 -2.84 1.14
N GLY A 132 10.95 -2.51 2.32
CA GLY A 132 12.31 -2.86 2.70
C GLY A 132 12.54 -4.37 2.69
N THR A 133 11.59 -5.12 3.24
CA THR A 133 11.62 -6.59 3.29
C THR A 133 11.51 -7.19 1.89
N LEU A 134 10.54 -6.77 1.08
CA LEU A 134 10.40 -7.18 -0.32
C LEU A 134 11.69 -6.93 -1.12
N LYS A 135 12.27 -5.73 -0.99
CA LYS A 135 13.50 -5.38 -1.72
C LYS A 135 14.67 -6.24 -1.28
N SER A 136 14.88 -6.41 0.01
CA SER A 136 16.04 -7.15 0.55
C SER A 136 15.95 -8.66 0.34
N GLU A 137 14.78 -9.25 0.52
CA GLU A 137 14.58 -10.69 0.41
C GLU A 137 14.43 -11.17 -1.05
N CYS A 138 13.89 -10.31 -1.93
CA CYS A 138 13.55 -10.69 -3.30
C CYS A 138 14.22 -9.81 -4.37
N LEU A 139 13.88 -8.51 -4.42
CA LEU A 139 14.14 -7.71 -5.61
C LEU A 139 15.62 -7.34 -5.82
N HIS A 140 16.40 -7.06 -4.76
CA HIS A 140 17.79 -6.62 -4.89
C HIS A 140 18.73 -7.68 -5.49
N ARG A 141 18.30 -8.94 -5.50
CA ARG A 141 19.08 -10.07 -6.04
C ARG A 141 18.75 -10.37 -7.50
N MET A 142 17.79 -9.66 -8.08
CA MET A 142 17.26 -9.92 -9.41
C MET A 142 17.47 -8.73 -10.35
N LYS A 143 17.61 -9.04 -11.64
CA LYS A 143 17.58 -8.06 -12.73
C LYS A 143 16.38 -8.40 -13.60
N PHE A 144 15.40 -7.52 -13.68
CA PHE A 144 14.18 -7.76 -14.44
C PHE A 144 14.33 -7.34 -15.89
N GLY A 145 14.19 -8.28 -16.80
CA GLY A 145 14.19 -8.06 -18.24
C GLY A 145 12.88 -7.50 -18.78
N SER A 146 11.78 -7.62 -18.01
CA SER A 146 10.48 -7.10 -18.40
C SER A 146 9.61 -6.79 -17.19
N ARG A 147 8.57 -5.96 -17.41
CA ARG A 147 7.54 -5.70 -16.41
C ARG A 147 6.79 -6.99 -16.02
N LYS A 148 6.51 -7.87 -16.99
CA LYS A 148 5.83 -9.14 -16.74
C LYS A 148 6.61 -10.04 -15.78
N GLU A 149 7.92 -10.16 -15.97
CA GLU A 149 8.80 -10.91 -15.07
C GLU A 149 8.76 -10.32 -13.64
N LEU A 150 8.78 -8.99 -13.53
CA LEU A 150 8.64 -8.31 -12.24
C LEU A 150 7.27 -8.58 -11.60
N GLU A 151 6.17 -8.53 -12.36
CA GLU A 151 4.82 -8.83 -11.87
C GLU A 151 4.71 -10.26 -11.35
N GLU A 152 5.22 -11.24 -12.10
CA GLU A 152 5.25 -12.65 -11.69
C GLU A 152 6.06 -12.86 -10.41
N THR A 153 7.20 -12.21 -10.31
CA THR A 153 8.06 -12.28 -9.12
C THR A 153 7.40 -11.66 -7.89
N VAL A 154 6.80 -10.48 -8.03
CA VAL A 154 6.07 -9.82 -6.94
C VAL A 154 4.86 -10.65 -6.51
N ALA A 155 4.13 -11.26 -7.46
CA ALA A 155 3.00 -12.13 -7.15
C ALA A 155 3.42 -13.33 -6.27
N GLN A 156 4.50 -13.99 -6.64
CA GLN A 156 5.05 -15.12 -5.87
C GLN A 156 5.53 -14.67 -4.48
N TYR A 157 6.22 -13.52 -4.42
CA TYR A 157 6.70 -13.02 -3.14
C TYR A 157 5.54 -12.58 -2.22
N VAL A 158 4.51 -11.92 -2.72
CA VAL A 158 3.34 -11.53 -1.92
C VAL A 158 2.60 -12.77 -1.39
N HIS A 159 2.50 -13.83 -2.20
CA HIS A 159 1.95 -15.09 -1.71
C HIS A 159 2.79 -15.66 -0.57
N PHE A 160 4.09 -15.80 -0.75
CA PHE A 160 5.02 -16.24 0.30
C PHE A 160 4.93 -15.36 1.55
N TYR A 161 4.96 -14.03 1.39
CA TYR A 161 4.88 -13.08 2.49
C TYR A 161 3.60 -13.24 3.32
N ASN A 162 2.46 -13.39 2.66
CA ASN A 162 1.17 -13.50 3.33
C ASN A 162 0.96 -14.86 4.03
N TYR A 163 1.36 -15.95 3.40
CA TYR A 163 0.93 -17.30 3.79
C TYR A 163 2.04 -18.20 4.34
N GLU A 164 3.31 -17.88 4.11
CA GLU A 164 4.44 -18.75 4.48
C GLU A 164 5.48 -18.03 5.35
N ARG A 165 5.69 -16.74 5.12
CA ARG A 165 6.68 -15.95 5.86
C ARG A 165 6.19 -15.64 7.26
N ILE A 166 6.79 -16.28 8.26
CA ILE A 166 6.48 -16.02 9.67
C ILE A 166 7.07 -14.68 10.14
N GLN A 167 6.32 -13.95 10.95
CA GLN A 167 6.77 -12.78 11.67
C GLN A 167 7.48 -13.20 12.95
N LEU A 168 8.74 -12.80 13.13
CA LEU A 168 9.57 -13.24 14.28
C LEU A 168 8.94 -12.93 15.64
N LYS A 169 8.17 -11.85 15.74
CA LYS A 169 7.56 -11.42 17.01
C LYS A 169 6.40 -12.32 17.45
N SER A 170 5.62 -12.83 16.51
CA SER A 170 4.41 -13.64 16.77
C SER A 170 4.62 -15.12 16.50
N GLY A 171 5.60 -15.49 15.68
CA GLY A 171 5.77 -16.84 15.16
C GLY A 171 4.69 -17.26 14.15
N LEU A 172 3.88 -16.31 13.66
CA LEU A 172 2.76 -16.54 12.76
C LEU A 172 2.96 -15.78 11.45
N THR A 173 2.29 -16.25 10.38
CA THR A 173 2.23 -15.53 9.11
C THR A 173 1.26 -14.35 9.20
N PRO A 174 1.38 -13.34 8.29
CA PRO A 174 0.38 -12.26 8.19
C PRO A 174 -1.05 -12.77 8.10
N TYR A 175 -1.30 -13.79 7.27
CA TYR A 175 -2.62 -14.40 7.12
C TYR A 175 -3.14 -15.08 8.40
N GLU A 176 -2.30 -15.82 9.10
CA GLU A 176 -2.70 -16.48 10.36
C GLU A 176 -3.10 -15.47 11.45
N ILE A 177 -2.41 -14.32 11.53
CA ILE A 177 -2.80 -13.26 12.44
C ILE A 177 -4.11 -12.63 12.00
N TRP A 178 -4.20 -12.26 10.72
CA TRP A 178 -5.36 -11.61 10.13
C TRP A 178 -6.63 -12.47 10.25
N SER A 179 -6.55 -13.77 9.93
CA SER A 179 -7.69 -14.69 9.94
C SER A 179 -8.18 -15.09 11.34
N LYS A 180 -7.34 -14.99 12.38
CA LYS A 180 -7.74 -15.28 13.77
C LYS A 180 -8.57 -14.18 14.41
N THR A 181 -8.53 -12.98 13.85
CA THR A 181 -9.18 -11.78 14.35
C THR A 181 -10.31 -11.28 13.43
N ALA A 182 -10.53 -11.98 12.31
CA ALA A 182 -11.58 -11.70 11.33
C ALA A 182 -12.98 -12.15 11.80
#